data_f5bffca407671af860f319072c9a7b22
#
_entry.id   f5bffca407671af860f319072c9a7b22
#
_cell.length_a   1.000
_cell.length_b   1.000
_cell.length_c   1.000
_cell.angle_alpha   90.00
_cell.angle_beta   90.00
_cell.angle_gamma   90.00
#
_symmetry.space_group_name_H-M   'P 1'
#
loop_
_entity.id
_entity.type
_entity.pdbx_description
1 polymer ?
#
loop_
_entity_poly.entity_id
_entity_poly.type
_entity_poly.pdbx_seq_one_letter_code
_entity_poly.pdbx_strand_id
1 'polypeptide(L)'
;ATYDKHESRSCSMKGVYPEYAEIEIPTLTMGRFINHIDVKEQRKVCVIGKQIYETLFPDGSNPCGKFINANGIYYQVIGVNTSSGNMSVNGWPPTTITIPFTTMQQNYNFGNEIQLLCYTARPGHSIKDIQARIEPILKQAHLIHPEDKQAVMNVNAEALFGMVDNLFKGIKILSWMVGLGTLLAGAIGVSNIMMVTVKERTTEIG
;
A
#
# COMPACT_ATOMS: atom_id res chain seq x y z
N ALA A 1 13.79 3.87 18.20
CA ALA A 1 13.73 2.61 18.97
C ALA A 1 15.15 2.15 19.30
N THR A 2 15.32 1.52 20.45
CA THR A 2 16.65 1.07 20.92
C THR A 2 16.59 -0.38 21.42
N TYR A 3 17.67 -1.11 21.16
CA TYR A 3 17.92 -2.43 21.71
C TYR A 3 19.42 -2.57 22.01
N ASP A 4 19.78 -2.89 23.26
CA ASP A 4 21.16 -2.94 23.75
C ASP A 4 21.91 -1.63 23.38
N LYS A 5 22.94 -1.72 22.56
CA LYS A 5 23.77 -0.59 22.08
C LYS A 5 23.31 -0.02 20.72
N HIS A 6 22.31 -0.62 20.09
CA HIS A 6 21.82 -0.26 18.76
C HIS A 6 20.60 0.65 18.85
N GLU A 7 20.56 1.69 18.00
CA GLU A 7 19.49 2.68 17.94
C GLU A 7 19.01 2.84 16.51
N SER A 8 17.70 2.70 16.30
CA SER A 8 17.02 3.10 15.07
C SER A 8 16.30 4.43 15.31
N ARG A 9 16.80 5.50 14.70
CA ARG A 9 16.28 6.87 14.88
C ARG A 9 15.06 7.16 14.01
N SER A 10 15.04 6.59 12.80
CA SER A 10 13.96 6.80 11.84
C SER A 10 12.94 5.68 11.94
N CYS A 11 12.08 5.72 12.96
CA CYS A 11 10.98 4.78 13.09
C CYS A 11 9.65 5.50 13.33
N SER A 12 8.64 5.10 12.59
CA SER A 12 7.24 5.46 12.83
C SER A 12 6.57 4.39 13.68
N MET A 13 5.52 4.75 14.39
CA MET A 13 4.74 3.82 15.20
C MET A 13 3.27 3.89 14.80
N LYS A 14 2.64 2.74 14.62
CA LYS A 14 1.21 2.65 14.34
C LYS A 14 0.52 1.65 15.25
N GLY A 15 -0.66 2.02 15.74
CA GLY A 15 -1.56 1.14 16.47
C GLY A 15 -2.60 0.56 15.52
N VAL A 16 -2.76 -0.75 15.50
CA VAL A 16 -3.68 -1.41 14.58
C VAL A 16 -4.55 -2.46 15.29
N TYR A 17 -5.70 -2.74 14.70
CA TYR A 17 -6.48 -3.93 14.97
C TYR A 17 -6.00 -5.11 14.11
N PRO A 18 -6.27 -6.37 14.48
CA PRO A 18 -5.85 -7.54 13.70
C PRO A 18 -6.37 -7.54 12.27
N GLU A 19 -7.57 -7.01 12.03
CA GLU A 19 -8.23 -6.89 10.72
C GLU A 19 -7.45 -6.00 9.74
N TYR A 20 -6.56 -5.15 10.26
CA TYR A 20 -5.68 -4.34 9.41
C TYR A 20 -4.78 -5.21 8.51
N ALA A 21 -4.50 -6.44 8.91
CA ALA A 21 -3.77 -7.41 8.09
C ALA A 21 -4.49 -7.80 6.80
N GLU A 22 -5.82 -7.62 6.72
CA GLU A 22 -6.60 -7.86 5.50
C GLU A 22 -6.45 -6.70 4.49
N ILE A 23 -6.10 -5.52 4.98
CA ILE A 23 -5.94 -4.30 4.16
C ILE A 23 -4.49 -4.18 3.68
N GLU A 24 -3.56 -4.25 4.62
CA GLU A 24 -2.13 -4.20 4.34
C GLU A 24 -1.52 -5.55 4.75
N ILE A 25 -1.51 -6.49 3.79
CA ILE A 25 -1.07 -7.87 4.03
C ILE A 25 0.40 -7.86 4.47
N PRO A 26 0.72 -8.16 5.76
CA PRO A 26 2.08 -8.17 6.24
C PRO A 26 2.82 -9.42 5.71
N THR A 27 4.02 -9.22 5.18
CA THR A 27 4.91 -10.34 4.85
C THR A 27 5.79 -10.62 6.07
N LEU A 28 5.40 -11.60 6.87
CA LEU A 28 6.14 -11.98 8.08
C LEU A 28 7.25 -12.97 7.73
N THR A 29 8.48 -12.64 8.10
CA THR A 29 9.63 -13.55 7.99
C THR A 29 9.84 -14.34 9.26
N MET A 30 9.50 -13.73 10.41
CA MET A 30 9.66 -14.36 11.73
C MET A 30 8.45 -14.00 12.60
N GLY A 31 8.01 -14.94 13.42
CA GLY A 31 6.98 -14.73 14.42
C GLY A 31 5.57 -14.64 13.87
N ARG A 32 4.73 -13.81 14.49
CA ARG A 32 3.31 -13.64 14.18
C ARG A 32 2.90 -12.17 14.15
N PHE A 33 1.74 -11.89 13.56
CA PHE A 33 1.10 -10.59 13.63
C PHE A 33 0.30 -10.42 14.92
N ILE A 34 -0.18 -9.20 15.18
CA ILE A 34 -1.06 -8.84 16.28
C ILE A 34 -2.36 -9.62 16.15
N ASN A 35 -2.88 -10.11 17.27
CA ASN A 35 -4.15 -10.82 17.34
C ASN A 35 -5.14 -10.13 18.31
N HIS A 36 -6.39 -10.61 18.33
CA HIS A 36 -7.44 -10.06 19.19
C HIS A 36 -7.14 -10.13 20.69
N ILE A 37 -6.34 -11.12 21.13
CA ILE A 37 -5.95 -11.26 22.54
C ILE A 37 -4.99 -10.14 22.92
N ASP A 38 -4.03 -9.80 22.03
CA ASP A 38 -3.08 -8.72 22.25
C ASP A 38 -3.80 -7.37 22.40
N VAL A 39 -4.84 -7.14 21.58
CA VAL A 39 -5.68 -5.93 21.65
C VAL A 39 -6.54 -5.92 22.93
N LYS A 40 -7.20 -7.03 23.25
CA LYS A 40 -8.09 -7.14 24.41
C LYS A 40 -7.35 -6.98 25.73
N GLU A 41 -6.18 -7.58 25.85
CA GLU A 41 -5.35 -7.54 27.03
C GLU A 41 -4.36 -6.37 27.06
N GLN A 42 -4.41 -5.51 26.03
CA GLN A 42 -3.52 -4.35 25.89
C GLN A 42 -2.03 -4.71 26.07
N ARG A 43 -1.64 -5.84 25.46
CA ARG A 43 -0.28 -6.37 25.58
C ARG A 43 0.74 -5.41 24.99
N LYS A 44 1.84 -5.20 25.70
CA LYS A 44 2.99 -4.44 25.19
C LYS A 44 3.84 -5.28 24.23
N VAL A 45 3.26 -5.62 23.09
CA VAL A 45 3.90 -6.39 22.02
C VAL A 45 4.02 -5.55 20.76
N CYS A 46 5.00 -5.87 19.91
CA CYS A 46 5.20 -5.16 18.65
C CYS A 46 5.67 -6.07 17.52
N VAL A 47 5.30 -5.69 16.31
CA VAL A 47 5.85 -6.20 15.06
C VAL A 47 6.75 -5.11 14.49
N ILE A 48 8.01 -5.42 14.19
CA ILE A 48 8.98 -4.46 13.69
C ILE A 48 9.20 -4.63 12.19
N GLY A 49 9.44 -3.50 11.50
CA GLY A 49 9.79 -3.50 10.08
C GLY A 49 11.21 -4.01 9.83
N LYS A 50 11.47 -4.45 8.59
CA LYS A 50 12.75 -5.03 8.17
C LYS A 50 13.95 -4.12 8.48
N GLN A 51 13.88 -2.84 8.19
CA GLN A 51 14.98 -1.91 8.42
C GLN A 51 15.29 -1.71 9.92
N ILE A 52 14.25 -1.71 10.75
CA ILE A 52 14.39 -1.66 12.21
C ILE A 52 15.07 -2.94 12.70
N TYR A 53 14.65 -4.10 12.19
CA TYR A 53 15.27 -5.38 12.53
C TYR A 53 16.76 -5.41 12.17
N GLU A 54 17.12 -5.04 10.94
CA GLU A 54 18.52 -5.02 10.48
C GLU A 54 19.38 -4.03 11.29
N THR A 55 18.79 -2.92 11.76
CA THR A 55 19.49 -1.93 12.57
C THR A 55 19.68 -2.38 14.01
N LEU A 56 18.66 -2.98 14.63
CA LEU A 56 18.69 -3.36 16.04
C LEU A 56 19.33 -4.72 16.28
N PHE A 57 19.31 -5.61 15.27
CA PHE A 57 19.83 -6.98 15.33
C PHE A 57 20.80 -7.27 14.17
N PRO A 58 21.93 -6.55 14.08
CA PRO A 58 22.88 -6.70 12.97
C PRO A 58 23.53 -8.09 12.90
N ASP A 59 23.49 -8.83 14.00
CA ASP A 59 23.95 -10.22 14.11
C ASP A 59 22.97 -11.23 13.47
N GLY A 60 21.81 -10.78 12.96
CA GLY A 60 20.80 -11.64 12.40
C GLY A 60 20.08 -12.53 13.42
N SER A 61 20.23 -12.27 14.71
CA SER A 61 19.60 -13.07 15.78
C SER A 61 18.08 -12.93 15.73
N ASN A 62 17.37 -13.97 16.18
CA ASN A 62 15.91 -13.95 16.28
C ASN A 62 15.45 -12.88 17.30
N PRO A 63 14.69 -11.85 16.86
CA PRO A 63 14.23 -10.80 17.74
C PRO A 63 12.99 -11.19 18.54
N CYS A 64 12.26 -12.25 18.13
CA CYS A 64 11.01 -12.63 18.76
C CYS A 64 11.24 -13.05 20.23
N GLY A 65 10.43 -12.44 21.12
CA GLY A 65 10.57 -12.62 22.56
C GLY A 65 11.49 -11.60 23.23
N LYS A 66 12.36 -10.90 22.52
CA LYS A 66 13.21 -9.84 23.06
C LYS A 66 12.42 -8.54 23.24
N PHE A 67 12.90 -7.68 24.13
CA PHE A 67 12.26 -6.40 24.40
C PHE A 67 13.05 -5.26 23.75
N ILE A 68 12.36 -4.41 23.02
CA ILE A 68 12.91 -3.15 22.48
C ILE A 68 12.29 -1.96 23.20
N ASN A 69 13.05 -0.90 23.37
CA ASN A 69 12.53 0.35 23.89
C ASN A 69 12.11 1.25 22.71
N ALA A 70 10.86 1.67 22.69
CA ALA A 70 10.35 2.64 21.73
C ALA A 70 9.64 3.78 22.48
N ASN A 71 10.16 4.99 22.34
CA ASN A 71 9.69 6.19 23.03
C ASN A 71 9.60 6.02 24.59
N GLY A 72 10.58 5.36 25.19
CA GLY A 72 10.62 5.15 26.65
C GLY A 72 9.79 3.97 27.16
N ILE A 73 9.10 3.24 26.28
CA ILE A 73 8.26 2.09 26.63
C ILE A 73 8.87 0.81 26.04
N TYR A 74 8.92 -0.23 26.86
CA TYR A 74 9.41 -1.55 26.43
C TYR A 74 8.28 -2.36 25.79
N TYR A 75 8.54 -2.83 24.57
CA TYR A 75 7.64 -3.72 23.83
C TYR A 75 8.35 -5.03 23.53
N GLN A 76 7.67 -6.14 23.71
CA GLN A 76 8.17 -7.44 23.30
C GLN A 76 7.97 -7.64 21.80
N VAL A 77 9.02 -7.94 21.08
CA VAL A 77 8.92 -8.25 19.64
C VAL A 77 8.25 -9.61 19.46
N ILE A 78 7.17 -9.64 18.69
CA ILE A 78 6.43 -10.86 18.35
C ILE A 78 6.54 -11.25 16.88
N GLY A 79 7.04 -10.37 16.02
CA GLY A 79 7.22 -10.65 14.61
C GLY A 79 8.03 -9.60 13.87
N VAL A 80 8.51 -9.98 12.69
CA VAL A 80 9.24 -9.10 11.76
C VAL A 80 8.50 -9.04 10.44
N ASN A 81 8.07 -7.84 10.05
CA ASN A 81 7.41 -7.57 8.78
C ASN A 81 8.45 -7.11 7.74
N THR A 82 8.62 -7.91 6.69
CA THR A 82 9.52 -7.62 5.56
C THR A 82 8.79 -7.09 4.34
N SER A 83 7.53 -6.75 4.47
CA SER A 83 6.77 -6.15 3.37
C SER A 83 7.53 -4.94 2.82
N SER A 84 7.85 -5.00 1.54
CA SER A 84 8.50 -3.92 0.79
C SER A 84 7.50 -3.16 -0.08
N GLY A 85 6.20 -3.32 0.19
CA GLY A 85 5.14 -2.68 -0.57
C GLY A 85 5.32 -1.16 -0.62
N ASN A 86 5.37 -0.61 -1.83
CA ASN A 86 5.49 0.84 -2.06
C ASN A 86 4.21 1.60 -1.69
N MET A 87 3.18 0.90 -1.26
CA MET A 87 1.87 1.45 -0.92
C MET A 87 1.51 1.03 0.51
N SER A 88 1.79 1.89 1.45
CA SER A 88 1.30 1.78 2.83
C SER A 88 0.39 2.96 3.12
N VAL A 89 -0.72 2.69 3.76
CA VAL A 89 -1.72 3.72 4.10
C VAL A 89 -1.23 4.62 5.21
N ASN A 90 -0.38 4.10 6.09
CA ASN A 90 0.15 4.86 7.23
C ASN A 90 1.57 4.39 7.58
N GLY A 91 2.55 5.17 7.14
CA GLY A 91 3.97 4.92 7.38
C GLY A 91 4.62 3.94 6.40
N TRP A 92 5.92 3.97 6.31
CA TRP A 92 6.72 3.06 5.48
C TRP A 92 6.94 1.74 6.23
N PRO A 93 6.44 0.59 5.73
CA PRO A 93 6.50 -0.69 6.44
C PRO A 93 7.89 -1.08 6.98
N PRO A 94 9.00 -0.91 6.24
CA PRO A 94 10.34 -1.24 6.73
C PRO A 94 10.80 -0.46 7.96
N THR A 95 10.30 0.76 8.17
CA THR A 95 10.66 1.64 9.30
C THR A 95 9.55 1.76 10.34
N THR A 96 8.51 0.93 10.26
CA THR A 96 7.34 1.05 11.12
C THR A 96 7.36 -0.01 12.23
N ILE A 97 7.06 0.42 13.45
CA ILE A 97 6.73 -0.43 14.60
C ILE A 97 5.21 -0.50 14.69
N THR A 98 4.66 -1.69 14.59
CA THR A 98 3.21 -1.93 14.68
C THR A 98 2.89 -2.51 16.06
N ILE A 99 1.98 -1.87 16.80
CA ILE A 99 1.53 -2.29 18.14
C ILE A 99 0.00 -2.46 18.17
N PRO A 100 -0.58 -3.13 19.18
CA PRO A 100 -2.02 -3.18 19.32
C PRO A 100 -2.61 -1.78 19.49
N PHE A 101 -3.75 -1.50 18.84
CA PHE A 101 -4.39 -0.18 18.86
C PHE A 101 -4.71 0.30 20.27
N THR A 102 -5.29 -0.57 21.11
CA THR A 102 -5.64 -0.25 22.51
C THR A 102 -4.41 0.03 23.37
N THR A 103 -3.29 -0.66 23.11
CA THR A 103 -2.01 -0.39 23.78
C THR A 103 -1.46 0.98 23.38
N MET A 104 -1.65 1.38 22.12
CA MET A 104 -1.25 2.71 21.65
C MET A 104 -2.07 3.80 22.33
N GLN A 105 -3.39 3.65 22.38
CA GLN A 105 -4.26 4.61 23.05
C GLN A 105 -3.90 4.80 24.51
N GLN A 106 -3.64 3.71 25.23
CA GLN A 106 -3.30 3.76 26.65
C GLN A 106 -1.93 4.40 26.90
N ASN A 107 -0.91 3.99 26.14
CA ASN A 107 0.47 4.42 26.39
C ASN A 107 0.75 5.86 25.98
N TYR A 108 0.05 6.38 24.97
CA TYR A 108 0.25 7.72 24.41
C TYR A 108 -0.89 8.69 24.72
N ASN A 109 -1.80 8.30 25.59
CA ASN A 109 -2.92 9.13 26.07
C ASN A 109 -3.80 9.72 24.95
N PHE A 110 -4.01 8.95 23.86
CA PHE A 110 -4.89 9.35 22.77
C PHE A 110 -6.38 9.27 23.15
N GLY A 111 -6.73 8.76 24.34
CA GLY A 111 -8.13 8.62 24.75
C GLY A 111 -8.94 7.79 23.75
N ASN A 112 -10.04 8.36 23.25
CA ASN A 112 -10.92 7.72 22.27
C ASN A 112 -10.67 8.25 20.83
N GLU A 113 -9.55 8.92 20.59
CA GLU A 113 -9.24 9.46 19.28
C GLU A 113 -8.81 8.36 18.30
N ILE A 114 -9.31 8.48 17.08
CA ILE A 114 -8.95 7.63 15.93
C ILE A 114 -8.40 8.57 14.85
N GLN A 115 -7.16 8.37 14.45
CA GLN A 115 -6.52 9.19 13.42
C GLN A 115 -6.86 8.71 12.01
N LEU A 116 -7.08 7.41 11.83
CA LEU A 116 -7.32 6.81 10.53
C LEU A 116 -8.34 5.67 10.65
N LEU A 117 -9.38 5.72 9.82
CA LEU A 117 -10.34 4.65 9.64
C LEU A 117 -10.11 3.99 8.27
N CYS A 118 -9.76 2.72 8.29
CA CYS A 118 -9.60 1.93 7.07
C CYS A 118 -10.77 0.94 6.93
N TYR A 119 -11.26 0.80 5.72
CA TYR A 119 -12.32 -0.17 5.41
C TYR A 119 -12.13 -0.77 4.03
N THR A 120 -12.61 -1.99 3.84
CA THR A 120 -12.62 -2.70 2.56
C THR A 120 -14.05 -3.06 2.16
N ALA A 121 -14.29 -3.21 0.87
CA ALA A 121 -15.56 -3.67 0.35
C ALA A 121 -15.56 -5.20 0.20
N ARG A 122 -16.67 -5.84 0.52
CA ARG A 122 -16.88 -7.25 0.16
C ARG A 122 -16.97 -7.38 -1.37
N PRO A 123 -16.58 -8.53 -1.95
CA PRO A 123 -16.74 -8.77 -3.38
C PRO A 123 -18.15 -8.42 -3.86
N GLY A 124 -18.25 -7.64 -4.93
CA GLY A 124 -19.53 -7.19 -5.50
C GLY A 124 -20.09 -5.89 -4.95
N HIS A 125 -19.44 -5.25 -3.97
CA HIS A 125 -19.82 -3.93 -3.48
C HIS A 125 -18.79 -2.87 -3.86
N SER A 126 -19.25 -1.66 -4.22
CA SER A 126 -18.38 -0.53 -4.53
C SER A 126 -17.93 0.17 -3.25
N ILE A 127 -16.65 0.53 -3.18
CA ILE A 127 -16.12 1.35 -2.07
C ILE A 127 -16.82 2.71 -2.02
N LYS A 128 -17.23 3.27 -3.17
CA LYS A 128 -17.99 4.54 -3.22
C LYS A 128 -19.32 4.46 -2.49
N ASP A 129 -20.05 3.34 -2.60
CA ASP A 129 -21.32 3.16 -1.92
C ASP A 129 -21.14 3.04 -0.41
N ILE A 130 -20.06 2.36 0.03
CA ILE A 130 -19.71 2.27 1.44
C ILE A 130 -19.30 3.63 1.99
N GLN A 131 -18.46 4.37 1.26
CA GLN A 131 -18.05 5.73 1.61
C GLN A 131 -19.27 6.66 1.79
N ALA A 132 -20.20 6.63 0.84
CA ALA A 132 -21.42 7.45 0.89
C ALA A 132 -22.31 7.14 2.11
N ARG A 133 -22.18 5.93 2.68
CA ARG A 133 -22.92 5.53 3.91
C ARG A 133 -22.15 5.86 5.19
N ILE A 134 -20.83 5.77 5.18
CA ILE A 134 -19.99 6.02 6.36
C ILE A 134 -19.79 7.52 6.59
N GLU A 135 -19.60 8.32 5.56
CA GLU A 135 -19.29 9.74 5.66
C GLU A 135 -20.36 10.55 6.44
N PRO A 136 -21.68 10.39 6.21
CA PRO A 136 -22.70 11.08 7.01
C PRO A 136 -22.66 10.69 8.49
N ILE A 137 -22.40 9.42 8.80
CA ILE A 137 -22.32 8.92 10.18
C ILE A 137 -21.15 9.56 10.91
N LEU A 138 -19.98 9.64 10.25
CA LEU A 138 -18.81 10.30 10.81
C LEU A 138 -19.05 11.80 11.02
N LYS A 139 -19.63 12.49 10.04
CA LYS A 139 -19.95 13.91 10.15
C LYS A 139 -20.92 14.19 11.30
N GLN A 140 -21.94 13.35 11.45
CA GLN A 140 -22.91 13.48 12.56
C GLN A 140 -22.26 13.23 13.91
N ALA A 141 -21.42 12.19 14.03
CA ALA A 141 -20.72 11.85 15.28
C ALA A 141 -19.77 12.94 15.75
N HIS A 142 -19.15 13.66 14.82
CA HIS A 142 -18.18 14.72 15.11
C HIS A 142 -18.76 16.14 14.98
N LEU A 143 -20.10 16.30 14.84
CA LEU A 143 -20.78 17.59 14.70
C LEU A 143 -20.25 18.44 13.53
N ILE A 144 -19.84 17.78 12.45
CA ILE A 144 -19.35 18.41 11.23
C ILE A 144 -20.53 18.78 10.33
N HIS A 145 -20.46 19.95 9.70
CA HIS A 145 -21.51 20.37 8.76
C HIS A 145 -21.59 19.39 7.57
N PRO A 146 -22.80 18.93 7.16
CA PRO A 146 -22.95 17.92 6.10
C PRO A 146 -22.29 18.29 4.77
N GLU A 147 -22.27 19.57 4.41
CA GLU A 147 -21.70 20.08 3.16
C GLU A 147 -20.18 20.35 3.24
N ASP A 148 -19.57 20.22 4.40
CA ASP A 148 -18.12 20.38 4.53
C ASP A 148 -17.39 19.18 3.91
N LYS A 149 -16.80 19.41 2.73
CA LYS A 149 -16.06 18.39 1.97
C LYS A 149 -14.58 18.27 2.41
N GLN A 150 -14.09 19.23 3.20
CA GLN A 150 -12.69 19.26 3.63
C GLN A 150 -12.46 18.62 4.99
N ALA A 151 -13.52 18.48 5.78
CA ALA A 151 -13.42 17.94 7.13
C ALA A 151 -13.04 16.46 7.20
N VAL A 152 -13.33 15.67 6.16
CA VAL A 152 -12.99 14.25 6.07
C VAL A 152 -12.17 14.01 4.81
N MET A 153 -10.88 13.72 4.99
CA MET A 153 -10.01 13.34 3.87
C MET A 153 -10.20 11.86 3.54
N ASN A 154 -10.74 11.59 2.36
CA ASN A 154 -10.94 10.23 1.87
C ASN A 154 -9.87 9.85 0.84
N VAL A 155 -9.17 8.75 1.07
CA VAL A 155 -8.22 8.15 0.11
C VAL A 155 -8.84 6.87 -0.43
N ASN A 156 -9.26 6.90 -1.69
CA ASN A 156 -9.83 5.74 -2.37
C ASN A 156 -8.75 5.08 -3.24
N ALA A 157 -8.21 3.96 -2.76
CA ALA A 157 -7.18 3.21 -3.48
C ALA A 157 -7.71 2.62 -4.81
N GLU A 158 -9.00 2.19 -4.86
CA GLU A 158 -9.62 1.69 -6.09
C GLU A 158 -9.62 2.74 -7.20
N ALA A 159 -9.91 4.01 -6.85
CA ALA A 159 -9.88 5.11 -7.81
C ALA A 159 -8.46 5.36 -8.34
N LEU A 160 -7.44 5.26 -7.48
CA LEU A 160 -6.03 5.40 -7.88
C LEU A 160 -5.62 4.27 -8.85
N PHE A 161 -5.96 3.03 -8.53
CA PHE A 161 -5.71 1.89 -9.42
C PHE A 161 -6.47 2.01 -10.74
N GLY A 162 -7.72 2.50 -10.70
CA GLY A 162 -8.51 2.76 -11.90
C GLY A 162 -7.87 3.80 -12.84
N MET A 163 -7.23 4.84 -12.29
CA MET A 163 -6.47 5.81 -13.09
C MET A 163 -5.27 5.17 -13.78
N VAL A 164 -4.52 4.33 -13.07
CA VAL A 164 -3.38 3.60 -13.62
C VAL A 164 -3.83 2.63 -14.72
N ASP A 165 -4.91 1.91 -14.51
CA ASP A 165 -5.49 0.98 -15.49
C ASP A 165 -5.93 1.70 -16.77
N ASN A 166 -6.57 2.87 -16.64
CA ASN A 166 -6.96 3.69 -17.77
C ASN A 166 -5.74 4.24 -18.55
N LEU A 167 -4.66 4.58 -17.84
CA LEU A 167 -3.39 4.97 -18.46
C LEU A 167 -2.82 3.83 -19.31
N PHE A 168 -2.76 2.62 -18.77
CA PHE A 168 -2.28 1.44 -19.51
C PHE A 168 -3.17 1.12 -20.71
N LYS A 169 -4.50 1.25 -20.58
CA LYS A 169 -5.42 1.11 -21.73
C LYS A 169 -5.14 2.13 -22.82
N GLY A 170 -4.89 3.40 -22.43
CA GLY A 170 -4.52 4.46 -23.37
C GLY A 170 -3.22 4.16 -24.11
N ILE A 171 -2.18 3.74 -23.41
CA ILE A 171 -0.89 3.34 -24.00
C ILE A 171 -1.07 2.16 -24.96
N LYS A 172 -1.88 1.16 -24.61
CA LYS A 172 -2.17 0.02 -25.44
C LYS A 172 -2.86 0.43 -26.74
N ILE A 173 -3.84 1.31 -26.70
CA ILE A 173 -4.53 1.85 -27.89
C ILE A 173 -3.55 2.60 -28.78
N LEU A 174 -2.70 3.47 -28.20
CA LEU A 174 -1.69 4.20 -28.93
C LEU A 174 -0.70 3.26 -29.64
N SER A 175 -0.23 2.22 -28.93
CA SER A 175 0.68 1.22 -29.50
C SER A 175 0.04 0.47 -30.68
N TRP A 176 -1.25 0.15 -30.61
CA TRP A 176 -1.99 -0.44 -31.71
C TRP A 176 -2.11 0.49 -32.89
N MET A 177 -2.41 1.78 -32.67
CA MET A 177 -2.49 2.77 -33.75
C MET A 177 -1.15 2.94 -34.49
N VAL A 178 -0.05 3.07 -33.73
CA VAL A 178 1.29 3.18 -34.32
C VAL A 178 1.67 1.91 -35.06
N GLY A 179 1.42 0.74 -34.47
CA GLY A 179 1.70 -0.57 -35.09
C GLY A 179 0.95 -0.75 -36.42
N LEU A 180 -0.35 -0.47 -36.45
CA LEU A 180 -1.13 -0.53 -37.67
C LEU A 180 -0.68 0.51 -38.71
N GLY A 181 -0.38 1.73 -38.25
CA GLY A 181 0.14 2.78 -39.17
C GLY A 181 1.47 2.40 -39.84
N THR A 182 2.39 1.82 -39.07
CA THR A 182 3.69 1.36 -39.63
C THR A 182 3.52 0.17 -40.55
N LEU A 183 2.63 -0.77 -40.25
CA LEU A 183 2.32 -1.88 -41.18
C LEU A 183 1.72 -1.38 -42.49
N LEU A 184 0.77 -0.45 -42.44
CA LEU A 184 0.18 0.14 -43.63
C LEU A 184 1.22 0.93 -44.46
N ALA A 185 2.06 1.74 -43.81
CA ALA A 185 3.14 2.46 -44.49
C ALA A 185 4.12 1.49 -45.15
N GLY A 186 4.50 0.40 -44.47
CA GLY A 186 5.36 -0.65 -45.01
C GLY A 186 4.70 -1.36 -46.21
N ALA A 187 3.42 -1.69 -46.13
CA ALA A 187 2.68 -2.30 -47.24
C ALA A 187 2.61 -1.40 -48.47
N ILE A 188 2.37 -0.10 -48.31
CA ILE A 188 2.36 0.88 -49.40
C ILE A 188 3.76 0.99 -50.02
N GLY A 189 4.83 1.03 -49.17
CA GLY A 189 6.21 1.09 -49.67
C GLY A 189 6.59 -0.13 -50.51
N VAL A 190 6.27 -1.33 -50.09
CA VAL A 190 6.50 -2.57 -50.80
C VAL A 190 5.66 -2.61 -52.11
N SER A 191 4.41 -2.19 -52.06
CA SER A 191 3.53 -2.11 -53.21
C SER A 191 4.08 -1.16 -54.29
N ASN A 192 4.60 0.01 -53.89
CA ASN A 192 5.22 0.98 -54.82
C ASN A 192 6.47 0.39 -55.51
N ILE A 193 7.35 -0.27 -54.73
CA ILE A 193 8.56 -0.90 -55.31
C ILE A 193 8.17 -2.01 -56.30
N MET A 194 7.20 -2.84 -55.91
CA MET A 194 6.70 -3.93 -56.79
C MET A 194 6.12 -3.39 -58.09
N MET A 195 5.38 -2.27 -58.05
CA MET A 195 4.76 -1.67 -59.19
C MET A 195 5.82 -1.13 -60.19
N VAL A 196 6.91 -0.54 -59.70
CA VAL A 196 8.04 -0.08 -60.50
C VAL A 196 8.75 -1.27 -61.15
N THR A 197 9.06 -2.33 -60.37
CA THR A 197 9.77 -3.51 -60.88
C THR A 197 8.95 -4.28 -61.93
N VAL A 198 7.64 -4.38 -61.80
CA VAL A 198 6.76 -5.00 -62.76
C VAL A 198 6.70 -4.18 -64.05
N LYS A 199 6.67 -2.85 -63.96
CA LYS A 199 6.65 -1.95 -65.11
C LYS A 199 7.97 -2.00 -65.89
N GLU A 200 9.12 -2.10 -65.25
CA GLU A 200 10.41 -2.28 -65.91
C GLU A 200 10.51 -3.62 -66.61
N ARG A 201 10.07 -4.72 -66.03
CA ARG A 201 10.09 -6.03 -66.67
C ARG A 201 9.07 -6.20 -67.83
N THR A 202 7.95 -5.51 -67.79
CA THR A 202 7.00 -5.51 -68.95
C THR A 202 7.54 -4.77 -70.14
N THR A 203 8.46 -3.80 -69.98
CA THR A 203 9.14 -3.11 -71.11
C THR A 203 10.26 -3.97 -71.64
N GLU A 204 10.79 -4.95 -70.98
CA GLU A 204 11.82 -5.90 -71.48
C GLU A 204 11.25 -7.09 -72.27
N ILE A 205 9.96 -7.40 -72.11
CA ILE A 205 9.28 -8.57 -72.70
C ILE A 205 8.44 -8.17 -73.97
N GLY A 206 8.17 -6.89 -74.23
CA GLY A 206 7.48 -6.35 -75.35
C GLY A 206 8.44 -5.62 -76.28
#